data_889d065a197a08caf489c30e1aaa7f02
#
_entry.id   889d065a197a08caf489c30e1aaa7f02
#
_cell.length_a   1.000
_cell.length_b   1.000
_cell.length_c   1.000
_cell.angle_alpha   90.00
_cell.angle_beta   90.00
_cell.angle_gamma   90.00
#
_symmetry.space_group_name_H-M   'P 1'
#
loop_
_entity.id
_entity.type
_entity.pdbx_description
1 polymer ?
#
loop_
_entity_poly.entity_id
_entity_poly.type
_entity_poly.pdbx_seq_one_letter_code
_entity_poly.pdbx_strand_id
1 'polypeptide(L)'
;MTGIVAAAGTVLAGGFLLPQIIRVVRSGDVAGVSPVWAGFGLVTNLAWVLYLGRNGIWGAVIAPGLAVLAYGITLGVIRGRGGPWAMASVAYAAVLAGLVAGAGMAGIALFLVMAPVVQLAPAVAAAYRSRCPSGLSPATWALSVVEAGLWGVYGWMVADPALVGYGVVTSGGSLLVLVRLALLAPRVRLALGRA
;
A
#
# COMPACT_ATOMS: atom_id res chain seq x y z
N MET A 1 20.41 -13.06 10.14
CA MET A 1 20.09 -11.70 9.56
C MET A 1 18.71 -11.68 8.92
N THR A 2 18.32 -12.67 8.10
CA THR A 2 17.00 -12.74 7.44
C THR A 2 15.82 -12.60 8.42
N GLY A 3 15.87 -13.28 9.57
CA GLY A 3 14.81 -13.21 10.60
C GLY A 3 14.62 -11.81 11.20
N ILE A 4 15.71 -11.06 11.40
CA ILE A 4 15.64 -9.68 11.93
C ILE A 4 14.97 -8.75 10.91
N VAL A 5 15.35 -8.86 9.63
CA VAL A 5 14.77 -8.04 8.56
C VAL A 5 13.28 -8.35 8.39
N ALA A 6 12.91 -9.65 8.39
CA ALA A 6 11.51 -10.06 8.31
C ALA A 6 10.69 -9.58 9.52
N ALA A 7 11.23 -9.68 10.73
CA ALA A 7 10.56 -9.20 11.94
C ALA A 7 10.35 -7.67 11.90
N ALA A 8 11.36 -6.89 11.52
CA ALA A 8 11.25 -5.45 11.37
C ALA A 8 10.22 -5.07 10.30
N GLY A 9 10.25 -5.74 9.13
CA GLY A 9 9.24 -5.55 8.07
C GLY A 9 7.82 -5.87 8.56
N THR A 10 7.65 -6.95 9.33
CA THR A 10 6.33 -7.32 9.90
C THR A 10 5.79 -6.27 10.87
N VAL A 11 6.63 -5.75 11.77
CA VAL A 11 6.24 -4.69 12.72
C VAL A 11 5.81 -3.44 11.96
N LEU A 12 6.57 -3.05 10.94
CA LEU A 12 6.23 -1.88 10.12
C LEU A 12 4.97 -2.11 9.29
N ALA A 13 4.78 -3.30 8.71
CA ALA A 13 3.57 -3.64 7.96
C ALA A 13 2.30 -3.53 8.82
N GLY A 14 2.39 -3.85 10.12
CA GLY A 14 1.28 -3.68 11.06
C GLY A 14 0.96 -2.21 11.38
N GLY A 15 1.91 -1.30 11.21
CA GLY A 15 1.81 0.08 11.69
C GLY A 15 1.85 1.18 10.62
N PHE A 16 2.34 0.92 9.40
CA PHE A 16 2.60 1.99 8.43
C PHE A 16 1.35 2.78 7.99
N LEU A 17 0.16 2.17 8.03
CA LEU A 17 -1.10 2.84 7.72
C LEU A 17 -1.70 3.63 8.89
N LEU A 18 -1.25 3.40 10.13
CA LEU A 18 -1.80 4.08 11.31
C LEU A 18 -1.76 5.61 11.21
N PRO A 19 -0.66 6.26 10.77
CA PRO A 19 -0.65 7.70 10.64
C PRO A 19 -1.68 8.23 9.63
N GLN A 20 -1.97 7.47 8.56
CA GLN A 20 -3.01 7.82 7.59
C GLN A 20 -4.40 7.71 8.20
N ILE A 21 -4.68 6.62 8.89
CA ILE A 21 -5.97 6.38 9.57
C ILE A 21 -6.22 7.48 10.60
N ILE A 22 -5.23 7.74 11.49
CA ILE A 22 -5.32 8.76 12.53
C ILE A 22 -5.57 10.14 11.91
N ARG A 23 -4.85 10.48 10.83
CA ARG A 23 -5.01 11.76 10.14
C ARG A 23 -6.43 11.93 9.62
N VAL A 24 -6.96 10.96 8.87
CA VAL A 24 -8.30 11.03 8.30
C VAL A 24 -9.36 11.05 9.39
N VAL A 25 -9.23 10.25 10.46
CA VAL A 25 -10.18 10.23 11.59
C VAL A 25 -10.21 11.58 12.30
N ARG A 26 -9.04 12.18 12.55
CA ARG A 26 -8.96 13.44 13.30
C ARG A 26 -9.36 14.67 12.49
N SER A 27 -8.97 14.73 11.21
CA SER A 27 -9.24 15.90 10.36
C SER A 27 -10.53 15.80 9.55
N GLY A 28 -11.06 14.59 9.34
CA GLY A 28 -12.15 14.35 8.39
C GLY A 28 -11.75 14.59 6.92
N ASP A 29 -10.48 14.97 6.67
CA ASP A 29 -9.97 15.33 5.35
C ASP A 29 -9.38 14.13 4.65
N VAL A 30 -9.87 13.83 3.44
CA VAL A 30 -9.40 12.75 2.58
C VAL A 30 -8.83 13.27 1.25
N ALA A 31 -8.56 14.57 1.12
CA ALA A 31 -8.01 15.14 -0.10
C ALA A 31 -6.70 14.45 -0.50
N GLY A 32 -6.66 13.89 -1.71
CA GLY A 32 -5.52 13.12 -2.21
C GLY A 32 -5.48 11.65 -1.78
N VAL A 33 -6.34 11.19 -0.87
CA VAL A 33 -6.43 9.77 -0.51
C VAL A 33 -7.27 9.03 -1.56
N SER A 34 -6.72 7.95 -2.11
CA SER A 34 -7.41 7.13 -3.11
C SER A 34 -8.10 5.92 -2.47
N PRO A 35 -9.44 5.83 -2.53
CA PRO A 35 -10.15 4.61 -2.11
C PRO A 35 -9.79 3.38 -2.95
N VAL A 36 -9.47 3.60 -4.24
CA VAL A 36 -9.04 2.52 -5.16
C VAL A 36 -7.71 1.92 -4.68
N TRP A 37 -6.75 2.77 -4.27
CA TRP A 37 -5.49 2.30 -3.68
C TRP A 37 -5.74 1.43 -2.45
N ALA A 38 -6.62 1.85 -1.55
CA ALA A 38 -6.92 1.08 -0.34
C ALA A 38 -7.62 -0.26 -0.67
N GLY A 39 -8.54 -0.27 -1.64
CA GLY A 39 -9.20 -1.48 -2.11
C GLY A 39 -8.23 -2.47 -2.79
N PHE A 40 -7.35 -1.96 -3.63
CA PHE A 40 -6.30 -2.78 -4.25
C PHE A 40 -5.33 -3.32 -3.20
N GLY A 41 -4.97 -2.50 -2.20
CA GLY A 41 -4.14 -2.93 -1.06
C GLY A 41 -4.76 -4.09 -0.30
N LEU A 42 -6.07 -4.05 -0.05
CA LEU A 42 -6.79 -5.16 0.58
C LEU A 42 -6.65 -6.45 -0.24
N VAL A 43 -6.94 -6.40 -1.55
CA VAL A 43 -6.86 -7.57 -2.44
C VAL A 43 -5.43 -8.10 -2.56
N THR A 44 -4.45 -7.22 -2.72
CA THR A 44 -3.03 -7.59 -2.82
C THR A 44 -2.55 -8.30 -1.56
N ASN A 45 -2.92 -7.79 -0.38
CA ASN A 45 -2.50 -8.41 0.87
C ASN A 45 -3.21 -9.74 1.13
N LEU A 46 -4.45 -9.91 0.68
CA LEU A 46 -5.10 -11.23 0.65
C LEU A 46 -4.35 -12.21 -0.26
N ALA A 47 -3.87 -11.77 -1.42
CA ALA A 47 -3.03 -12.59 -2.31
C ALA A 47 -1.71 -12.98 -1.63
N TRP A 48 -1.05 -12.07 -0.89
CA TRP A 48 0.15 -12.38 -0.10
C TRP A 48 -0.13 -13.41 0.99
N VAL A 49 -1.25 -13.29 1.72
CA VAL A 49 -1.67 -14.29 2.73
C VAL A 49 -1.81 -15.67 2.09
N LEU A 50 -2.48 -15.76 0.93
CA LEU A 50 -2.65 -17.02 0.20
C LEU A 50 -1.30 -17.58 -0.29
N TYR A 51 -0.45 -16.72 -0.87
CA TYR A 51 0.86 -17.10 -1.41
C TYR A 51 1.78 -17.64 -0.32
N LEU A 52 1.96 -16.89 0.75
CA LEU A 52 2.84 -17.24 1.85
C LEU A 52 2.32 -18.46 2.63
N GLY A 53 1.01 -18.53 2.87
CA GLY A 53 0.38 -19.67 3.56
C GLY A 53 0.53 -20.97 2.78
N ARG A 54 0.32 -20.92 1.44
CA ARG A 54 0.48 -22.10 0.57
C ARG A 54 1.94 -22.56 0.46
N ASN A 55 2.89 -21.63 0.55
CA ASN A 55 4.32 -21.96 0.56
C ASN A 55 4.85 -22.32 1.97
N GLY A 56 4.00 -22.39 2.98
CA GLY A 56 4.40 -22.76 4.35
C GLY A 56 5.20 -21.70 5.10
N ILE A 57 5.21 -20.44 4.62
CA ILE A 57 5.98 -19.34 5.21
C ILE A 57 5.11 -18.60 6.25
N TRP A 58 4.62 -19.33 7.23
CA TRP A 58 3.62 -18.85 8.19
C TRP A 58 4.06 -17.63 9.00
N GLY A 59 5.36 -17.51 9.32
CA GLY A 59 5.90 -16.35 10.03
C GLY A 59 5.74 -15.03 9.24
N ALA A 60 5.78 -15.10 7.92
CA ALA A 60 5.60 -13.93 7.05
C ALA A 60 4.13 -13.60 6.76
N VAL A 61 3.18 -14.52 7.02
CA VAL A 61 1.73 -14.30 6.82
C VAL A 61 1.18 -13.20 7.73
N ILE A 62 1.80 -13.00 8.90
CA ILE A 62 1.36 -12.00 9.88
C ILE A 62 1.37 -10.59 9.29
N ALA A 63 2.41 -10.23 8.53
CA ALA A 63 2.55 -8.91 7.94
C ALA A 63 1.37 -8.55 7.01
N PRO A 64 1.08 -9.31 5.94
CA PRO A 64 -0.05 -9.00 5.07
C PRO A 64 -1.40 -9.20 5.77
N GLY A 65 -1.51 -10.08 6.77
CA GLY A 65 -2.71 -10.21 7.60
C GLY A 65 -3.05 -8.92 8.35
N LEU A 66 -2.06 -8.29 8.98
CA LEU A 66 -2.21 -6.98 9.63
C LEU A 66 -2.52 -5.88 8.60
N ALA A 67 -1.89 -5.92 7.43
CA ALA A 67 -2.16 -4.97 6.35
C ALA A 67 -3.60 -5.10 5.81
N VAL A 68 -4.15 -6.31 5.69
CA VAL A 68 -5.58 -6.54 5.35
C VAL A 68 -6.50 -5.80 6.32
N LEU A 69 -6.25 -5.93 7.63
CA LEU A 69 -7.03 -5.22 8.65
C LEU A 69 -6.88 -3.69 8.51
N ALA A 70 -5.66 -3.20 8.33
CA ALA A 70 -5.39 -1.76 8.22
C ALA A 70 -6.02 -1.15 6.96
N TYR A 71 -5.95 -1.83 5.80
CA TYR A 71 -6.64 -1.38 4.58
C TYR A 71 -8.16 -1.44 4.74
N GLY A 72 -8.69 -2.48 5.39
CA GLY A 72 -10.12 -2.59 5.70
C GLY A 72 -10.61 -1.42 6.58
N ILE A 73 -9.87 -1.08 7.64
CA ILE A 73 -10.14 0.09 8.49
C ILE A 73 -10.07 1.38 7.67
N THR A 74 -9.02 1.54 6.83
CA THR A 74 -8.87 2.71 5.97
C THR A 74 -10.09 2.89 5.07
N LEU A 75 -10.56 1.83 4.40
CA LEU A 75 -11.77 1.86 3.59
C LEU A 75 -13.02 2.22 4.40
N GLY A 76 -13.15 1.70 5.63
CA GLY A 76 -14.24 2.03 6.53
C GLY A 76 -14.27 3.52 6.90
N VAL A 77 -13.10 4.11 7.16
CA VAL A 77 -12.95 5.52 7.54
C VAL A 77 -13.23 6.47 6.36
N ILE A 78 -12.80 6.12 5.15
CA ILE A 78 -13.04 6.94 3.94
C ILE A 78 -14.39 6.63 3.25
N ARG A 79 -15.20 5.76 3.86
CA ARG A 79 -16.51 5.31 3.38
C ARG A 79 -17.45 6.48 3.13
N GLY A 80 -18.20 6.40 2.02
CA GLY A 80 -19.23 7.40 1.66
C GLY A 80 -18.73 8.53 0.75
N ARG A 81 -17.44 8.56 0.41
CA ARG A 81 -16.90 9.55 -0.54
C ARG A 81 -16.82 8.98 -1.96
N GLY A 82 -17.96 8.52 -2.43
CA GLY A 82 -18.38 8.14 -3.77
C GLY A 82 -17.28 7.84 -4.81
N GLY A 83 -17.55 6.86 -5.60
CA GLY A 83 -16.73 6.55 -6.77
C GLY A 83 -16.71 5.04 -7.07
N PRO A 84 -16.20 4.65 -8.22
CA PRO A 84 -16.22 3.27 -8.69
C PRO A 84 -15.15 2.38 -8.01
N TRP A 85 -14.65 2.78 -6.83
CA TRP A 85 -13.57 2.06 -6.14
C TRP A 85 -13.92 0.61 -5.81
N ALA A 86 -15.17 0.35 -5.40
CA ALA A 86 -15.63 -0.99 -5.08
C ALA A 86 -15.62 -1.86 -6.35
N MET A 87 -16.14 -1.33 -7.45
CA MET A 87 -16.16 -2.03 -8.74
C MET A 87 -14.74 -2.27 -9.27
N ALA A 88 -13.84 -1.29 -9.14
CA ALA A 88 -12.42 -1.44 -9.50
C ALA A 88 -11.74 -2.52 -8.63
N SER A 89 -12.02 -2.57 -7.33
CA SER A 89 -11.48 -3.58 -6.42
C SER A 89 -12.02 -4.98 -6.71
N VAL A 90 -13.30 -5.10 -7.04
CA VAL A 90 -13.91 -6.37 -7.49
C VAL A 90 -13.29 -6.83 -8.81
N ALA A 91 -13.10 -5.94 -9.79
CA ALA A 91 -12.44 -6.27 -11.05
C ALA A 91 -10.99 -6.74 -10.82
N TYR A 92 -10.28 -6.07 -9.92
CA TYR A 92 -8.91 -6.45 -9.54
C TYR A 92 -8.86 -7.82 -8.85
N ALA A 93 -9.82 -8.11 -7.97
CA ALA A 93 -9.96 -9.43 -7.35
C ALA A 93 -10.36 -10.52 -8.37
N ALA A 94 -11.18 -10.18 -9.37
CA ALA A 94 -11.52 -11.10 -10.44
C ALA A 94 -10.31 -11.46 -11.32
N VAL A 95 -9.40 -10.52 -11.57
CA VAL A 95 -8.11 -10.81 -12.25
C VAL A 95 -7.29 -11.80 -11.43
N LEU A 96 -7.17 -11.59 -10.11
CA LEU A 96 -6.49 -12.54 -9.22
C LEU A 96 -7.16 -13.94 -9.30
N ALA A 97 -8.48 -13.99 -9.18
CA ALA A 97 -9.22 -15.26 -9.24
C ALA A 97 -9.02 -15.97 -10.58
N GLY A 98 -9.04 -15.25 -11.71
CA GLY A 98 -8.78 -15.80 -13.04
C GLY A 98 -7.34 -16.35 -13.17
N LEU A 99 -6.35 -15.64 -12.66
CA LEU A 99 -4.95 -16.11 -12.66
C LEU A 99 -4.78 -17.35 -11.77
N VAL A 100 -5.43 -17.39 -10.61
CA VAL A 100 -5.43 -18.56 -9.71
C VAL A 100 -6.10 -19.75 -10.39
N ALA A 101 -7.25 -19.56 -11.02
CA ALA A 101 -7.97 -20.62 -11.70
C ALA A 101 -7.19 -21.16 -12.92
N GLY A 102 -6.51 -20.29 -13.68
CA GLY A 102 -5.78 -20.69 -14.89
C GLY A 102 -4.38 -21.23 -14.63
N ALA A 103 -3.68 -20.77 -13.60
CA ALA A 103 -2.27 -21.08 -13.36
C ALA A 103 -1.93 -21.41 -11.89
N GLY A 104 -2.91 -21.50 -11.00
CA GLY A 104 -2.70 -21.86 -9.59
C GLY A 104 -1.72 -20.92 -8.89
N MET A 105 -0.71 -21.50 -8.23
CA MET A 105 0.31 -20.71 -7.50
C MET A 105 1.15 -19.81 -8.41
N ALA A 106 1.45 -20.23 -9.63
CA ALA A 106 2.15 -19.40 -10.59
C ALA A 106 1.33 -18.16 -10.97
N GLY A 107 -0.01 -18.28 -11.05
CA GLY A 107 -0.91 -17.16 -11.24
C GLY A 107 -0.88 -16.17 -10.10
N ILE A 108 -0.83 -16.63 -8.85
CA ILE A 108 -0.67 -15.75 -7.67
C ILE A 108 0.68 -15.03 -7.72
N ALA A 109 1.77 -15.75 -8.01
CA ALA A 109 3.12 -15.16 -8.10
C ALA A 109 3.16 -14.06 -9.17
N LEU A 110 2.63 -14.32 -10.37
CA LEU A 110 2.53 -13.33 -11.45
C LEU A 110 1.73 -12.10 -11.01
N PHE A 111 0.57 -12.31 -10.37
CA PHE A 111 -0.23 -11.22 -9.81
C PHE A 111 0.60 -10.36 -8.84
N LEU A 112 1.32 -10.99 -7.90
CA LEU A 112 2.09 -10.30 -6.87
C LEU A 112 3.28 -9.51 -7.43
N VAL A 113 3.88 -9.96 -8.53
CA VAL A 113 4.93 -9.20 -9.24
C VAL A 113 4.37 -7.90 -9.82
N MET A 114 3.15 -7.94 -10.38
CA MET A 114 2.50 -6.78 -11.01
C MET A 114 1.72 -5.89 -10.03
N ALA A 115 1.28 -6.47 -8.91
CA ALA A 115 0.42 -5.82 -7.94
C ALA A 115 0.93 -4.46 -7.42
N PRO A 116 2.22 -4.28 -7.09
CA PRO A 116 2.71 -2.99 -6.57
C PRO A 116 2.49 -1.84 -7.56
N VAL A 117 2.71 -2.07 -8.87
CA VAL A 117 2.49 -1.05 -9.91
C VAL A 117 1.01 -0.67 -9.97
N VAL A 118 0.13 -1.66 -10.05
CA VAL A 118 -1.32 -1.46 -10.19
C VAL A 118 -1.89 -0.81 -8.93
N GLN A 119 -1.44 -1.24 -7.75
CA GLN A 119 -1.91 -0.71 -6.47
C GLN A 119 -1.49 0.75 -6.25
N LEU A 120 -0.25 1.12 -6.58
CA LEU A 120 0.27 2.46 -6.31
C LEU A 120 -0.16 3.50 -7.32
N ALA A 121 -0.42 3.11 -8.57
CA ALA A 121 -0.82 4.03 -9.63
C ALA A 121 -1.99 4.95 -9.22
N PRO A 122 -3.11 4.46 -8.65
CA PRO A 122 -4.21 5.34 -8.22
C PRO A 122 -3.84 6.24 -7.04
N ALA A 123 -2.94 5.82 -6.13
CA ALA A 123 -2.48 6.66 -5.03
C ALA A 123 -1.62 7.83 -5.53
N VAL A 124 -0.63 7.52 -6.37
CA VAL A 124 0.23 8.54 -7.00
C VAL A 124 -0.63 9.49 -7.83
N ALA A 125 -1.52 8.96 -8.69
CA ALA A 125 -2.43 9.79 -9.50
C ALA A 125 -3.31 10.71 -8.63
N ALA A 126 -3.87 10.22 -7.53
CA ALA A 126 -4.69 11.03 -6.62
C ALA A 126 -3.86 12.13 -5.95
N ALA A 127 -2.64 11.83 -5.51
CA ALA A 127 -1.73 12.82 -4.92
C ALA A 127 -1.37 13.94 -5.90
N TYR A 128 -1.13 13.60 -7.17
CA TYR A 128 -0.73 14.57 -8.19
C TYR A 128 -1.91 15.34 -8.78
N ARG A 129 -3.12 14.77 -8.87
CA ARG A 129 -4.33 15.44 -9.32
C ARG A 129 -4.88 16.40 -8.26
N SER A 130 -4.66 16.13 -6.99
CA SER A 130 -5.06 17.02 -5.91
C SER A 130 -4.23 18.31 -5.92
N ARG A 131 -4.88 19.46 -5.90
CA ARG A 131 -4.21 20.76 -5.74
C ARG A 131 -3.58 20.92 -4.36
N CYS A 132 -4.24 20.34 -3.35
CA CYS A 132 -3.79 20.31 -1.95
C CYS A 132 -4.12 18.95 -1.37
N PRO A 133 -3.18 17.97 -1.38
CA PRO A 133 -3.41 16.63 -0.86
C PRO A 133 -3.27 16.59 0.68
N SER A 134 -4.00 17.45 1.37
CA SER A 134 -3.95 17.63 2.83
C SER A 134 -4.43 16.43 3.63
N GLY A 135 -5.21 15.54 3.01
CA GLY A 135 -5.62 14.27 3.61
C GLY A 135 -4.51 13.21 3.66
N LEU A 136 -3.41 13.37 2.89
CA LEU A 136 -2.32 12.40 2.89
C LEU A 136 -1.40 12.60 4.10
N SER A 137 -1.01 11.50 4.76
CA SER A 137 -0.05 11.48 5.85
C SER A 137 1.38 11.29 5.31
N PRO A 138 2.29 12.27 5.42
CA PRO A 138 3.69 12.08 5.03
C PRO A 138 4.36 10.93 5.80
N ALA A 139 4.00 10.74 7.07
CA ALA A 139 4.56 9.67 7.90
C ALA A 139 4.20 8.28 7.35
N THR A 140 2.97 8.08 6.86
CA THR A 140 2.57 6.83 6.23
C THR A 140 3.45 6.50 5.02
N TRP A 141 3.69 7.47 4.15
CA TRP A 141 4.50 7.26 2.94
C TRP A 141 5.98 7.08 3.27
N ALA A 142 6.51 7.75 4.31
CA ALA A 142 7.88 7.53 4.78
C ALA A 142 8.03 6.12 5.38
N LEU A 143 7.09 5.68 6.21
CA LEU A 143 7.08 4.31 6.75
C LEU A 143 6.93 3.27 5.63
N SER A 144 6.13 3.55 4.61
CA SER A 144 5.99 2.66 3.44
C SER A 144 7.29 2.51 2.65
N VAL A 145 8.10 3.57 2.52
CA VAL A 145 9.45 3.46 1.91
C VAL A 145 10.33 2.52 2.71
N VAL A 146 10.36 2.67 4.03
CA VAL A 146 11.21 1.84 4.90
C VAL A 146 10.72 0.39 4.91
N GLU A 147 9.42 0.19 5.08
CA GLU A 147 8.80 -1.14 5.10
C GLU A 147 9.06 -1.90 3.80
N ALA A 148 8.75 -1.28 2.66
CA ALA A 148 8.97 -1.88 1.35
C ALA A 148 10.47 -2.13 1.09
N GLY A 149 11.35 -1.21 1.50
CA GLY A 149 12.79 -1.39 1.42
C GLY A 149 13.27 -2.63 2.19
N LEU A 150 12.75 -2.85 3.39
CA LEU A 150 13.07 -4.05 4.19
C LEU A 150 12.60 -5.34 3.50
N TRP A 151 11.39 -5.36 2.93
CA TRP A 151 10.91 -6.51 2.18
C TRP A 151 11.70 -6.73 0.88
N GLY A 152 12.14 -5.67 0.20
CA GLY A 152 13.03 -5.76 -0.96
C GLY A 152 14.37 -6.37 -0.59
N VAL A 153 14.99 -5.94 0.52
CA VAL A 153 16.24 -6.53 1.05
C VAL A 153 16.02 -7.99 1.45
N TYR A 154 14.92 -8.29 2.15
CA TYR A 154 14.58 -9.66 2.49
C TYR A 154 14.42 -10.53 1.23
N GLY A 155 13.68 -10.05 0.24
CA GLY A 155 13.49 -10.72 -1.05
C GLY A 155 14.82 -11.02 -1.76
N TRP A 156 15.74 -10.06 -1.74
CA TRP A 156 17.10 -10.27 -2.25
C TRP A 156 17.84 -11.39 -1.50
N MET A 157 17.73 -11.41 -0.16
CA MET A 157 18.40 -12.41 0.67
C MET A 157 17.85 -13.83 0.47
N VAL A 158 16.57 -13.98 0.10
CA VAL A 158 15.90 -15.27 -0.13
C VAL A 158 15.70 -15.59 -1.61
N ALA A 159 16.24 -14.76 -2.51
CA ALA A 159 16.12 -14.89 -3.96
C ALA A 159 14.67 -14.92 -4.46
N ASP A 160 13.76 -14.14 -3.83
CA ASP A 160 12.36 -14.03 -4.22
C ASP A 160 12.14 -12.75 -5.05
N PRO A 161 11.94 -12.87 -6.39
CA PRO A 161 11.78 -11.70 -7.26
C PRO A 161 10.49 -10.92 -7.02
N ALA A 162 9.43 -11.53 -6.47
CA ALA A 162 8.19 -10.84 -6.17
C ALA A 162 8.39 -9.85 -5.01
N LEU A 163 9.12 -10.26 -3.95
CA LEU A 163 9.48 -9.39 -2.83
C LEU A 163 10.46 -8.29 -3.23
N VAL A 164 11.44 -8.58 -4.10
CA VAL A 164 12.35 -7.56 -4.64
C VAL A 164 11.56 -6.53 -5.45
N GLY A 165 10.69 -6.98 -6.35
CA GLY A 165 9.81 -6.12 -7.16
C GLY A 165 8.89 -5.26 -6.29
N TYR A 166 8.28 -5.85 -5.26
CA TYR A 166 7.50 -5.13 -4.25
C TYR A 166 8.32 -4.00 -3.62
N GLY A 167 9.53 -4.33 -3.14
CA GLY A 167 10.41 -3.38 -2.47
C GLY A 167 10.76 -2.18 -3.35
N VAL A 168 11.19 -2.43 -4.59
CA VAL A 168 11.60 -1.37 -5.54
C VAL A 168 10.41 -0.50 -5.94
N VAL A 169 9.31 -1.12 -6.37
CA VAL A 169 8.15 -0.38 -6.91
C VAL A 169 7.43 0.38 -5.80
N THR A 170 7.24 -0.25 -4.64
CA THR A 170 6.52 0.38 -3.52
C THR A 170 7.32 1.51 -2.92
N SER A 171 8.64 1.34 -2.72
CA SER A 171 9.50 2.43 -2.26
C SER A 171 9.52 3.58 -3.28
N GLY A 172 9.68 3.29 -4.57
CA GLY A 172 9.68 4.31 -5.62
C GLY A 172 8.37 5.09 -5.69
N GLY A 173 7.23 4.40 -5.70
CA GLY A 173 5.91 5.05 -5.72
C GLY A 173 5.62 5.87 -4.45
N SER A 174 6.05 5.38 -3.28
CA SER A 174 5.93 6.11 -2.01
C SER A 174 6.80 7.37 -2.00
N LEU A 175 8.01 7.30 -2.55
CA LEU A 175 8.88 8.47 -2.74
C LEU A 175 8.25 9.51 -3.66
N LEU A 176 7.59 9.09 -4.76
CA LEU A 176 6.88 10.04 -5.64
C LEU A 176 5.80 10.82 -4.87
N VAL A 177 5.04 10.15 -4.00
CA VAL A 177 4.04 10.83 -3.16
C VAL A 177 4.71 11.79 -2.18
N LEU A 178 5.80 11.39 -1.52
CA LEU A 178 6.56 12.24 -0.60
C LEU A 178 7.13 13.48 -1.32
N VAL A 179 7.71 13.31 -2.50
CA VAL A 179 8.19 14.43 -3.32
C VAL A 179 7.06 15.39 -3.63
N ARG A 180 5.88 14.88 -4.02
CA ARG A 180 4.71 15.73 -4.26
C ARG A 180 4.31 16.53 -3.02
N LEU A 181 4.27 15.89 -1.85
CA LEU A 181 3.95 16.56 -0.58
C LEU A 181 4.98 17.64 -0.23
N ALA A 182 6.28 17.35 -0.40
CA ALA A 182 7.37 18.30 -0.13
C ALA A 182 7.29 19.54 -1.06
N LEU A 183 7.01 19.34 -2.34
CA LEU A 183 6.89 20.43 -3.32
C LEU A 183 5.70 21.37 -3.02
N LEU A 184 4.66 20.87 -2.33
CA LEU A 184 3.49 21.67 -1.98
C LEU A 184 3.59 22.29 -0.58
N ALA A 185 4.47 21.82 0.28
CA ALA A 185 4.61 22.30 1.66
C ALA A 185 4.84 23.83 1.77
N PRO A 186 5.68 24.47 0.94
CA PRO A 186 5.85 25.93 0.99
C PRO A 186 4.58 26.69 0.65
N ARG A 187 3.80 26.19 -0.32
CA ARG A 187 2.53 26.86 -0.77
C ARG A 187 1.47 26.80 0.32
N VAL A 188 1.38 25.69 1.05
CA VAL A 188 0.44 25.52 2.16
C VAL A 188 0.79 26.46 3.32
N ARG A 189 2.09 26.60 3.65
CA ARG A 189 2.55 27.53 4.71
C ARG A 189 2.25 28.99 4.35
N LEU A 190 2.44 29.38 3.09
CA LEU A 190 2.14 30.74 2.61
C LEU A 190 0.63 31.04 2.62
N ALA A 191 -0.20 30.05 2.37
CA ALA A 191 -1.66 30.20 2.43
C ALA A 191 -2.17 30.35 3.88
N LEU A 192 -1.59 29.59 4.82
CA LEU A 192 -1.95 29.65 6.26
C LEU A 192 -1.38 30.89 6.97
N GLY A 193 -0.26 31.46 6.50
CA GLY A 193 0.30 32.68 7.06
C GLY A 193 -0.36 33.98 6.58
N ARG A 194 -1.35 33.88 5.69
CA ARG A 194 -2.15 35.01 5.16
C ARG A 194 -3.59 35.04 5.69
N ALA A 195 -3.97 34.08 6.50
CA ALA A 195 -5.25 33.99 7.18
C ALA A 195 -5.14 34.35 8.66
#